data_073520d45d0be3f2d68719a873f9a677
#
_entry.id   073520d45d0be3f2d68719a873f9a677
#
_cell.length_a   1.000
_cell.length_b   1.000
_cell.length_c   1.000
_cell.angle_alpha   90.00
_cell.angle_beta   90.00
_cell.angle_gamma   90.00
#
_symmetry.space_group_name_H-M   'P 1'
#
loop_
_entity.id
_entity.type
_entity.pdbx_description
1 polymer ?
#
loop_
_entity_poly.entity_id
_entity_poly.type
_entity_poly.pdbx_seq_one_letter_code
_entity_poly.pdbx_strand_id
1 'polypeptide(L)'
;MKKLILIPFLALAFTAAICTKGDDSSSNSDLKKKELELKEKELQLKEKELEMKKRSEGSSNANDISEQNSAAGNSSFYPQASDRLLTADDVNNLSGWELKIMRNEIFARYGYIFKSEEMRNYFMYQKWYIPKYENVDDMLTDVEKKNIELIKRYESRLGNNDYSR
;
A
#
# COMPACT_ATOMS: atom_id res chain seq x y z
N MET A 1 6.79 -49.53 -3.61
CA MET A 1 5.42 -50.04 -3.43
C MET A 1 4.48 -48.85 -3.40
N LYS A 2 3.81 -48.56 -4.50
CA LYS A 2 2.91 -47.41 -4.69
C LYS A 2 1.50 -47.85 -4.29
N LYS A 3 0.92 -47.26 -3.23
CA LYS A 3 -0.46 -47.52 -2.85
C LYS A 3 -1.37 -46.55 -3.62
N LEU A 4 -2.11 -47.10 -4.53
CA LEU A 4 -3.20 -46.44 -5.27
C LEU A 4 -4.41 -46.35 -4.30
N ILE A 5 -4.87 -45.12 -4.02
CA ILE A 5 -6.13 -44.92 -3.27
C ILE A 5 -7.22 -44.66 -4.31
N LEU A 6 -8.10 -45.60 -4.42
CA LEU A 6 -9.31 -45.58 -5.23
C LEU A 6 -10.40 -44.84 -4.48
N ILE A 7 -10.91 -43.72 -5.01
CA ILE A 7 -12.05 -42.98 -4.47
C ILE A 7 -13.29 -43.42 -5.23
N PRO A 8 -14.34 -43.93 -4.55
CA PRO A 8 -15.58 -44.33 -5.25
C PRO A 8 -16.42 -43.09 -5.59
N PHE A 9 -16.80 -43.02 -6.85
CA PHE A 9 -17.77 -42.10 -7.41
C PHE A 9 -19.16 -42.45 -6.91
N LEU A 10 -19.74 -41.65 -6.03
CA LEU A 10 -21.14 -41.79 -5.57
C LEU A 10 -22.02 -40.92 -6.50
N ALA A 11 -22.65 -41.59 -7.46
CA ALA A 11 -23.68 -41.01 -8.30
C ALA A 11 -24.97 -40.83 -7.47
N LEU A 12 -25.38 -39.59 -7.23
CA LEU A 12 -26.68 -39.27 -6.64
C LEU A 12 -27.60 -38.84 -7.78
N ALA A 13 -28.56 -39.71 -8.10
CA ALA A 13 -29.67 -39.43 -8.97
C ALA A 13 -30.58 -38.35 -8.38
N PHE A 14 -30.78 -37.27 -9.06
CA PHE A 14 -31.75 -36.22 -8.68
C PHE A 14 -33.02 -36.44 -9.50
N THR A 15 -34.05 -36.90 -8.80
CA THR A 15 -35.43 -37.03 -9.29
C THR A 15 -36.07 -35.66 -9.44
N ALA A 16 -36.68 -35.43 -10.58
CA ALA A 16 -37.50 -34.30 -10.90
C ALA A 16 -38.79 -34.28 -10.07
N ALA A 17 -39.11 -33.14 -9.48
CA ALA A 17 -40.47 -32.83 -9.07
C ALA A 17 -40.73 -31.30 -9.22
N ILE A 18 -41.52 -30.97 -10.22
CA ILE A 18 -42.77 -30.18 -10.23
C ILE A 18 -42.71 -28.70 -9.84
N CYS A 19 -43.04 -27.92 -10.85
CA CYS A 19 -43.71 -26.62 -10.91
C CYS A 19 -44.27 -26.04 -9.62
N THR A 20 -43.79 -24.82 -9.26
CA THR A 20 -44.70 -23.76 -8.86
C THR A 20 -44.23 -22.45 -9.50
N LYS A 21 -45.15 -21.82 -10.18
CA LYS A 21 -45.10 -20.52 -10.84
C LYS A 21 -45.09 -19.45 -9.74
N GLY A 22 -44.02 -18.68 -9.63
CA GLY A 22 -43.89 -17.56 -8.73
C GLY A 22 -42.94 -16.56 -9.35
N ASP A 23 -43.43 -15.37 -9.58
CA ASP A 23 -42.76 -14.21 -10.16
C ASP A 23 -41.45 -13.87 -9.40
N ASP A 24 -40.29 -14.12 -10.02
CA ASP A 24 -38.98 -13.64 -9.57
C ASP A 24 -38.29 -12.85 -10.69
N SER A 25 -38.92 -11.77 -11.11
CA SER A 25 -38.36 -10.81 -12.04
C SER A 25 -37.49 -9.73 -11.35
N SER A 26 -37.48 -9.68 -10.02
CA SER A 26 -36.80 -8.62 -9.24
C SER A 26 -35.35 -8.97 -8.83
N SER A 27 -35.05 -10.23 -8.63
CA SER A 27 -33.72 -10.63 -8.11
C SER A 27 -32.59 -10.62 -9.17
N ASN A 28 -32.92 -10.76 -10.44
CA ASN A 28 -31.95 -10.79 -11.52
C ASN A 28 -31.47 -9.39 -11.97
N SER A 29 -32.28 -8.37 -11.74
CA SER A 29 -31.92 -6.95 -11.99
C SER A 29 -30.93 -6.41 -10.95
N ASP A 30 -31.08 -6.82 -9.70
CA ASP A 30 -30.22 -6.34 -8.60
C ASP A 30 -28.83 -6.99 -8.63
N LEU A 31 -28.77 -8.26 -9.02
CA LEU A 31 -27.50 -8.97 -9.25
C LEU A 31 -26.71 -8.35 -10.41
N LYS A 32 -27.41 -8.04 -11.50
CA LYS A 32 -26.78 -7.41 -12.69
C LYS A 32 -26.31 -5.99 -12.41
N LYS A 33 -27.04 -5.25 -11.56
CA LYS A 33 -26.64 -3.91 -11.10
C LYS A 33 -25.40 -3.95 -10.22
N LYS A 34 -25.31 -4.91 -9.30
CA LYS A 34 -24.13 -5.13 -8.45
C LYS A 34 -22.89 -5.54 -9.26
N GLU A 35 -23.09 -6.35 -10.28
CA GLU A 35 -22.00 -6.78 -11.18
C GLU A 35 -21.44 -5.61 -12.01
N LEU A 36 -22.33 -4.73 -12.49
CA LEU A 36 -21.94 -3.49 -13.17
C LEU A 36 -21.17 -2.54 -12.25
N GLU A 37 -21.63 -2.37 -11.01
CA GLU A 37 -21.01 -1.48 -10.01
C GLU A 37 -19.62 -1.99 -9.59
N LEU A 38 -19.43 -3.31 -9.48
CA LEU A 38 -18.14 -3.94 -9.25
C LEU A 38 -17.17 -3.72 -10.42
N LYS A 39 -17.67 -3.84 -11.64
CA LYS A 39 -16.88 -3.67 -12.86
C LYS A 39 -16.46 -2.22 -13.07
N GLU A 40 -17.32 -1.28 -12.69
CA GLU A 40 -17.02 0.16 -12.72
C GLU A 40 -15.94 0.54 -11.67
N LYS A 41 -16.01 -0.04 -10.47
CA LYS A 41 -14.96 0.11 -9.45
C LYS A 41 -13.62 -0.49 -9.87
N GLU A 42 -13.64 -1.62 -10.53
CA GLU A 42 -12.43 -2.26 -11.05
C GLU A 42 -11.78 -1.42 -12.17
N LEU A 43 -12.58 -0.82 -13.03
CA LEU A 43 -12.10 0.12 -14.06
C LEU A 43 -11.50 1.39 -13.44
N GLN A 44 -12.12 1.97 -12.42
CA GLN A 44 -11.60 3.15 -11.72
C GLN A 44 -10.29 2.87 -10.97
N LEU A 45 -10.13 1.68 -10.39
CA LEU A 45 -8.88 1.22 -9.78
C LEU A 45 -7.76 1.10 -10.83
N LYS A 46 -8.08 0.53 -11.99
CA LYS A 46 -7.13 0.34 -13.07
C LYS A 46 -6.71 1.66 -13.73
N GLU A 47 -7.63 2.61 -13.81
CA GLU A 47 -7.36 3.96 -14.31
C GLU A 47 -6.45 4.75 -13.35
N LYS A 48 -6.67 4.64 -12.03
CA LYS A 48 -5.79 5.21 -11.01
C LYS A 48 -4.40 4.57 -11.02
N GLU A 49 -4.32 3.29 -11.27
CA GLU A 49 -3.04 2.56 -11.38
C GLU A 49 -2.25 3.00 -12.62
N LEU A 50 -2.95 3.22 -13.75
CA LEU A 50 -2.35 3.76 -14.97
C LEU A 50 -1.88 5.22 -14.80
N GLU A 51 -2.64 6.03 -14.07
CA GLU A 51 -2.32 7.43 -13.81
C GLU A 51 -1.11 7.56 -12.87
N MET A 52 -1.02 6.71 -11.86
CA MET A 52 0.18 6.60 -11.02
C MET A 52 1.41 6.13 -11.81
N LYS A 53 1.24 5.18 -12.73
CA LYS A 53 2.31 4.70 -13.60
C LYS A 53 2.78 5.78 -14.58
N LYS A 54 1.86 6.56 -15.14
CA LYS A 54 2.16 7.67 -16.05
C LYS A 54 2.85 8.84 -15.33
N ARG A 55 2.57 9.04 -14.04
CA ARG A 55 3.21 10.07 -13.21
C ARG A 55 4.64 9.69 -12.82
N SER A 56 4.94 8.40 -12.72
CA SER A 56 6.30 7.89 -12.49
C SER A 56 7.18 7.92 -13.75
N GLU A 57 6.58 7.92 -14.95
CA GLU A 57 7.29 7.96 -16.22
C GLU A 57 7.49 9.37 -16.77
N GLY A 58 6.82 10.39 -16.20
CA GLY A 58 6.82 11.78 -16.69
C GLY A 58 7.78 12.74 -15.99
N SER A 59 8.57 12.30 -15.01
CA SER A 59 9.53 13.16 -14.30
C SER A 59 10.98 12.81 -14.60
N SER A 60 11.33 12.73 -15.88
CA SER A 60 12.72 12.67 -16.30
C SER A 60 13.02 13.88 -17.20
N ASN A 61 13.36 15.01 -16.57
CA ASN A 61 14.26 15.99 -17.18
C ASN A 61 14.82 16.96 -16.12
N ALA A 62 16.03 16.81 -15.75
CA ALA A 62 17.16 17.71 -15.84
C ALA A 62 18.28 17.35 -14.86
N ASN A 63 19.33 16.81 -15.46
CA ASN A 63 20.75 17.04 -15.18
C ASN A 63 21.33 16.80 -13.79
N ASP A 64 22.06 15.75 -13.76
CA ASP A 64 23.52 15.63 -13.69
C ASP A 64 24.08 15.14 -12.33
N ILE A 65 24.89 14.07 -12.47
CA ILE A 65 26.00 13.58 -11.63
C ILE A 65 25.61 12.86 -10.33
N SER A 66 25.58 11.58 -10.36
CA SER A 66 26.59 10.57 -10.03
C SER A 66 25.96 9.19 -9.99
N GLU A 67 26.45 8.38 -10.90
CA GLU A 67 26.33 6.91 -10.84
C GLU A 67 26.80 6.41 -9.49
N GLN A 68 25.95 5.69 -8.77
CA GLN A 68 26.36 4.46 -8.12
C GLN A 68 25.16 3.66 -7.61
N ASN A 69 25.07 2.46 -8.16
CA ASN A 69 24.40 1.26 -7.68
C ASN A 69 22.87 1.18 -7.79
N SER A 70 22.47 0.86 -9.01
CA SER A 70 21.29 0.08 -9.32
C SER A 70 21.40 -1.33 -8.74
N ALA A 71 20.85 -1.54 -7.55
CA ALA A 71 20.36 -2.85 -7.13
C ALA A 71 18.85 -2.72 -7.03
N ALA A 72 18.19 -2.87 -8.16
CA ALA A 72 16.75 -2.92 -8.24
C ALA A 72 16.20 -4.09 -7.45
N GLY A 73 15.37 -3.81 -6.45
CA GLY A 73 14.51 -4.81 -5.86
C GLY A 73 14.27 -4.77 -4.35
N ASN A 74 15.03 -4.00 -3.57
CA ASN A 74 14.89 -3.98 -2.12
C ASN A 74 15.08 -2.59 -1.52
N SER A 75 14.74 -1.56 -2.26
CA SER A 75 15.09 -0.19 -1.94
C SER A 75 13.95 0.50 -1.18
N SER A 76 14.28 1.02 -0.03
CA SER A 76 13.52 2.02 0.72
C SER A 76 13.28 3.25 -0.18
N PHE A 77 12.13 3.92 -0.04
CA PHE A 77 11.79 5.10 -0.85
C PHE A 77 12.55 6.35 -0.42
N TYR A 78 12.87 6.44 0.88
CA TYR A 78 13.50 7.61 1.50
C TYR A 78 14.77 7.23 2.27
N PRO A 79 15.80 6.64 1.62
CA PRO A 79 17.03 6.23 2.29
C PRO A 79 17.73 7.40 3.00
N GLN A 80 17.68 8.59 2.39
CA GLN A 80 18.29 9.81 2.95
C GLN A 80 17.77 10.17 4.34
N ALA A 81 16.56 9.72 4.71
CA ALA A 81 15.97 10.02 6.02
C ALA A 81 16.70 9.32 7.19
N SER A 82 17.46 8.25 6.91
CA SER A 82 18.32 7.59 7.89
C SER A 82 19.82 7.89 7.68
N ASP A 83 20.20 8.28 6.47
CA ASP A 83 21.62 8.38 6.10
C ASP A 83 22.23 9.75 6.42
N ARG A 84 21.44 10.84 6.37
CA ARG A 84 21.89 12.21 6.61
C ARG A 84 20.81 13.08 7.24
N LEU A 85 21.20 14.25 7.72
CA LEU A 85 20.23 15.27 8.14
C LEU A 85 19.45 15.76 6.90
N LEU A 86 18.12 15.77 7.04
CA LEU A 86 17.23 16.32 6.04
C LEU A 86 17.24 17.85 6.11
N THR A 87 17.08 18.47 4.95
CA THR A 87 16.90 19.91 4.77
C THR A 87 15.43 20.23 4.49
N ALA A 88 15.11 21.53 4.43
CA ALA A 88 13.77 21.98 4.04
C ALA A 88 13.41 21.50 2.61
N ASP A 89 14.38 21.46 1.70
CA ASP A 89 14.15 21.06 0.30
C ASP A 89 13.78 19.59 0.17
N ASP A 90 14.25 18.74 1.09
CA ASP A 90 13.91 17.31 1.11
C ASP A 90 12.44 17.06 1.44
N VAL A 91 11.75 18.01 2.10
CA VAL A 91 10.41 17.82 2.66
C VAL A 91 9.37 18.81 2.15
N ASN A 92 9.76 19.98 1.60
CA ASN A 92 8.86 21.06 1.21
C ASN A 92 7.82 20.68 0.15
N ASN A 93 8.19 19.78 -0.76
CA ASN A 93 7.37 19.41 -1.92
C ASN A 93 6.62 18.10 -1.70
N LEU A 94 6.73 17.51 -0.51
CA LEU A 94 6.08 16.26 -0.18
C LEU A 94 4.66 16.52 0.34
N SER A 95 3.73 15.68 -0.08
CA SER A 95 2.38 15.62 0.48
C SER A 95 2.41 15.11 1.93
N GLY A 96 1.34 15.34 2.68
CA GLY A 96 1.21 14.82 4.04
C GLY A 96 1.34 13.30 4.13
N TRP A 97 0.89 12.60 3.10
CA TRP A 97 1.06 11.16 2.98
C TRP A 97 2.52 10.74 2.78
N GLU A 98 3.22 11.40 1.87
CA GLU A 98 4.64 11.14 1.59
C GLU A 98 5.52 11.42 2.81
N LEU A 99 5.26 12.53 3.52
CA LEU A 99 5.93 12.84 4.78
C LEU A 99 5.69 11.75 5.83
N LYS A 100 4.45 11.28 5.95
CA LYS A 100 4.06 10.20 6.85
C LYS A 100 4.79 8.89 6.51
N ILE A 101 4.92 8.55 5.23
CA ILE A 101 5.69 7.39 4.78
C ILE A 101 7.17 7.58 5.09
N MET A 102 7.78 8.72 4.72
CA MET A 102 9.19 9.02 5.00
C MET A 102 9.52 8.84 6.48
N ARG A 103 8.69 9.40 7.36
CA ARG A 103 8.87 9.27 8.81
C ARG A 103 8.75 7.84 9.30
N ASN A 104 7.73 7.12 8.85
CA ASN A 104 7.49 5.75 9.28
C ASN A 104 8.48 4.76 8.68
N GLU A 105 9.08 5.06 7.54
CA GLU A 105 10.14 4.24 6.95
C GLU A 105 11.37 4.15 7.84
N ILE A 106 11.72 5.23 8.57
CA ILE A 106 12.79 5.20 9.57
C ILE A 106 12.53 4.10 10.60
N PHE A 107 11.33 4.02 11.14
CA PHE A 107 10.95 2.97 12.10
C PHE A 107 10.87 1.58 11.46
N ALA A 108 10.35 1.50 10.23
CA ALA A 108 10.21 0.25 9.50
C ALA A 108 11.55 -0.45 9.25
N ARG A 109 12.63 0.30 9.03
CA ARG A 109 13.99 -0.21 8.85
C ARG A 109 14.49 -1.01 10.04
N TYR A 110 14.07 -0.62 11.24
CA TYR A 110 14.36 -1.35 12.48
C TYR A 110 13.38 -2.49 12.75
N GLY A 111 12.38 -2.67 11.89
CA GLY A 111 11.37 -3.71 12.06
C GLY A 111 10.29 -3.34 13.08
N TYR A 112 9.91 -2.07 13.17
CA TYR A 112 8.83 -1.62 14.03
C TYR A 112 7.49 -2.23 13.61
N ILE A 113 6.73 -2.79 14.54
CA ILE A 113 5.39 -3.34 14.32
C ILE A 113 4.36 -2.21 14.37
N PHE A 114 3.85 -1.79 13.20
CA PHE A 114 2.89 -0.70 13.14
C PHE A 114 1.54 -1.07 13.75
N LYS A 115 1.05 -0.21 14.64
CA LYS A 115 -0.27 -0.34 15.28
C LYS A 115 -1.40 0.13 14.36
N SER A 116 -1.16 1.18 13.55
CA SER A 116 -2.16 1.64 12.59
C SER A 116 -2.26 0.66 11.41
N GLU A 117 -3.47 0.33 11.02
CA GLU A 117 -3.75 -0.57 9.91
C GLU A 117 -3.18 -0.02 8.58
N GLU A 118 -3.31 1.29 8.38
CA GLU A 118 -2.81 1.99 7.20
C GLU A 118 -1.30 1.78 6.98
N MET A 119 -0.47 2.02 8.03
CA MET A 119 0.98 1.84 7.94
C MET A 119 1.37 0.37 7.88
N ARG A 120 0.67 -0.49 8.62
CA ARG A 120 0.89 -1.93 8.56
C ARG A 120 0.66 -2.46 7.15
N ASN A 121 -0.46 -2.12 6.53
CA ASN A 121 -0.77 -2.54 5.16
C ASN A 121 0.26 -2.00 4.17
N TYR A 122 0.63 -0.73 4.27
CA TYR A 122 1.64 -0.14 3.38
C TYR A 122 2.99 -0.86 3.46
N PHE A 123 3.52 -1.06 4.68
CA PHE A 123 4.85 -1.66 4.85
C PHE A 123 4.88 -3.16 4.62
N MET A 124 3.79 -3.89 4.87
CA MET A 124 3.71 -5.33 4.58
C MET A 124 3.90 -5.68 3.10
N TYR A 125 3.63 -4.76 2.18
CA TYR A 125 3.92 -4.93 0.75
C TYR A 125 5.38 -4.66 0.39
N GLN A 126 6.17 -4.09 1.31
CA GLN A 126 7.59 -3.82 1.07
C GLN A 126 8.41 -5.08 1.35
N LYS A 127 9.12 -5.60 0.33
CA LYS A 127 9.89 -6.85 0.44
C LYS A 127 11.00 -6.81 1.50
N TRP A 128 11.51 -5.61 1.80
CA TRP A 128 12.57 -5.39 2.78
C TRP A 128 12.06 -5.26 4.23
N TYR A 129 10.76 -5.02 4.43
CA TYR A 129 10.19 -4.82 5.76
C TYR A 129 9.93 -6.16 6.46
N ILE A 130 10.53 -6.32 7.63
CA ILE A 130 10.33 -7.50 8.50
C ILE A 130 9.96 -7.01 9.89
N PRO A 131 8.67 -7.07 10.30
CA PRO A 131 8.24 -6.65 11.63
C PRO A 131 8.81 -7.53 12.71
N LYS A 132 9.40 -6.93 13.77
CA LYS A 132 10.07 -7.63 14.87
C LYS A 132 9.81 -7.02 16.24
N TYR A 133 9.74 -5.69 16.34
CA TYR A 133 9.76 -4.97 17.60
C TYR A 133 8.55 -4.05 17.75
N GLU A 134 7.98 -4.04 18.95
CA GLU A 134 6.88 -3.13 19.31
C GLU A 134 7.37 -1.71 19.64
N ASN A 135 8.66 -1.58 19.97
CA ASN A 135 9.34 -0.30 20.22
C ASN A 135 10.76 -0.37 19.64
N VAL A 136 11.18 0.70 18.97
CA VAL A 136 12.50 0.87 18.35
C VAL A 136 13.13 2.23 18.69
N ASP A 137 12.57 2.98 19.63
CA ASP A 137 13.01 4.35 19.95
C ASP A 137 14.48 4.41 20.38
N ASP A 138 14.93 3.41 21.14
CA ASP A 138 16.32 3.29 21.60
C ASP A 138 17.30 2.88 20.50
N MET A 139 16.79 2.40 19.37
CA MET A 139 17.59 1.98 18.23
C MET A 139 17.86 3.11 17.24
N LEU A 140 17.07 4.21 17.34
CA LEU A 140 17.18 5.34 16.43
C LEU A 140 18.46 6.13 16.68
N THR A 141 19.14 6.49 15.59
CA THR A 141 20.28 7.39 15.60
C THR A 141 19.86 8.84 15.89
N ASP A 142 20.82 9.68 16.27
CA ASP A 142 20.57 11.12 16.48
C ASP A 142 20.13 11.83 15.17
N VAL A 143 20.63 11.37 14.03
CA VAL A 143 20.22 11.86 12.71
C VAL A 143 18.75 11.57 12.47
N GLU A 144 18.32 10.34 12.68
CA GLU A 144 16.94 9.91 12.50
C GLU A 144 15.98 10.63 13.44
N LYS A 145 16.35 10.77 14.71
CA LYS A 145 15.56 11.54 15.70
C LYS A 145 15.31 12.97 15.24
N LYS A 146 16.36 13.67 14.77
CA LYS A 146 16.26 15.03 14.24
C LYS A 146 15.41 15.09 12.97
N ASN A 147 15.55 14.11 12.08
CA ASN A 147 14.77 14.01 10.85
C ASN A 147 13.28 13.77 11.14
N ILE A 148 12.97 12.90 12.10
CA ILE A 148 11.59 12.66 12.56
C ILE A 148 10.97 13.96 13.07
N GLU A 149 11.69 14.77 13.85
CA GLU A 149 11.21 16.06 14.35
C GLU A 149 10.98 17.06 13.21
N LEU A 150 11.88 17.10 12.23
CA LEU A 150 11.71 17.95 11.05
C LEU A 150 10.46 17.55 10.28
N ILE A 151 10.31 16.28 9.95
CA ILE A 151 9.17 15.77 9.18
C ILE A 151 7.85 16.06 9.92
N LYS A 152 7.77 15.79 11.22
CA LYS A 152 6.58 16.10 12.04
C LYS A 152 6.17 17.57 11.99
N ARG A 153 7.13 18.50 11.95
CA ARG A 153 6.84 19.93 11.82
C ARG A 153 6.16 20.25 10.46
N TYR A 154 6.59 19.59 9.39
CA TYR A 154 5.98 19.77 8.07
C TYR A 154 4.61 19.10 7.97
N GLU A 155 4.45 17.90 8.51
CA GLU A 155 3.14 17.23 8.62
C GLU A 155 2.12 18.13 9.34
N SER A 156 2.52 18.74 10.48
CA SER A 156 1.64 19.62 11.26
C SER A 156 1.23 20.89 10.51
N ARG A 157 2.11 21.44 9.67
CA ARG A 157 1.79 22.61 8.83
C ARG A 157 0.74 22.27 7.77
N LEU A 158 0.83 21.10 7.16
CA LEU A 158 -0.13 20.64 6.17
C LEU A 158 -1.49 20.35 6.80
N GLY A 159 -1.53 19.69 7.97
CA GLY A 159 -2.77 19.40 8.69
C GLY A 159 -3.48 20.66 9.17
N ASN A 160 -2.76 21.73 9.55
CA ASN A 160 -3.36 23.00 9.95
C ASN A 160 -3.93 23.80 8.78
N ASN A 161 -3.44 23.60 7.55
CA ASN A 161 -3.93 24.29 6.37
C ASN A 161 -5.24 23.69 5.84
N ASP A 162 -5.57 22.46 6.20
CA ASP A 162 -6.78 21.78 5.73
C ASP A 162 -8.05 22.23 6.48
N TYR A 163 -7.90 22.85 7.67
CA TYR A 163 -9.01 23.41 8.46
C TYR A 163 -9.26 24.91 8.20
N SER A 164 -8.57 25.53 7.24
CA SER A 164 -8.66 26.99 6.98
C SER A 164 -9.37 27.35 5.69
N ARG A 165 -10.18 26.44 5.13
CA ARG A 165 -11.00 26.70 3.92
C ARG A 165 -12.46 26.45 4.16
#